data_fce7ce7652bbb6339d2d48ab972e1f6e
#
_entry.id   fce7ce7652bbb6339d2d48ab972e1f6e
#
_cell.length_a   1.000
_cell.length_b   1.000
_cell.length_c   1.000
_cell.angle_alpha   90.00
_cell.angle_beta   90.00
_cell.angle_gamma   90.00
#
_symmetry.space_group_name_H-M   'P 1'
#
loop_
_entity.id
_entity.type
_entity.pdbx_description
1 polymer ?
#
loop_
_entity_poly.entity_id
_entity_poly.type
_entity_poly.pdbx_seq_one_letter_code
_entity_poly.pdbx_strand_id
1 'polypeptide(L)'
;MTSVQTRLEKINSNKFLLFSLLATGFIMLYVNFLDSETRTLISDLLYVPIPGAMLVLSLVIAIRFGITGKHGKAWILFALLSVSWFTAEQIWMIEELVYKIDPWPSLADFFYLTGYPFLFAFSIFYLLPLRKAISKKLVTIASLISVTILIPTFSLVYQSNSSANDFEIVLASSYPVLDALVLCPALIGISLFFKGEVNFLWTLICGAIVLNVVADTGFLMLTIDDSYYTGHPVDLLFLWAYLLFAFGVYHHIKIFKSHIKDPYENIDELR
;
A
#
# COMPACT_ATOMS: atom_id res chain seq x y z
N MET A 1 -1.27 19.55 25.92
CA MET A 1 -1.54 20.08 24.54
C MET A 1 -2.99 20.49 24.44
N THR A 2 -3.32 21.72 24.08
CA THR A 2 -4.72 22.17 24.02
C THR A 2 -5.46 21.49 22.87
N SER A 3 -6.77 21.25 23.02
CA SER A 3 -7.63 20.63 21.98
C SER A 3 -7.54 21.34 20.62
N VAL A 4 -7.23 22.63 20.63
CA VAL A 4 -7.02 23.49 19.46
C VAL A 4 -5.75 23.10 18.70
N GLN A 5 -4.63 22.86 19.41
CA GLN A 5 -3.36 22.45 18.78
C GLN A 5 -3.49 21.09 18.09
N THR A 6 -4.17 20.13 18.71
CA THR A 6 -4.42 18.81 18.13
C THR A 6 -5.29 18.91 16.85
N ARG A 7 -6.29 19.78 16.87
CA ARG A 7 -7.18 20.04 15.72
C ARG A 7 -6.44 20.70 14.55
N LEU A 8 -5.59 21.69 14.82
CA LEU A 8 -4.77 22.39 13.81
C LEU A 8 -3.75 21.43 13.17
N GLU A 9 -3.12 20.60 13.97
CA GLU A 9 -2.17 19.60 13.46
C GLU A 9 -2.84 18.53 12.59
N LYS A 10 -4.06 18.09 12.92
CA LYS A 10 -4.85 17.17 12.10
C LYS A 10 -5.22 17.81 10.76
N ILE A 11 -5.66 19.08 10.77
CA ILE A 11 -5.98 19.83 9.56
C ILE A 11 -4.76 19.99 8.66
N ASN A 12 -3.59 20.31 9.22
CA ASN A 12 -2.36 20.48 8.44
C ASN A 12 -1.89 19.17 7.83
N SER A 13 -2.01 18.05 8.55
CA SER A 13 -1.66 16.73 8.03
C SER A 13 -2.56 16.32 6.86
N ASN A 14 -3.87 16.55 6.96
CA ASN A 14 -4.80 16.25 5.87
C ASN A 14 -4.56 17.12 4.63
N LYS A 15 -4.21 18.40 4.82
CA LYS A 15 -3.83 19.30 3.72
C LYS A 15 -2.56 18.83 3.04
N PHE A 16 -1.58 18.34 3.81
CA PHE A 16 -0.32 17.83 3.25
C PHE A 16 -0.54 16.54 2.46
N LEU A 17 -1.37 15.62 2.94
CA LEU A 17 -1.76 14.44 2.17
C LEU A 17 -2.44 14.84 0.86
N LEU A 18 -3.44 15.70 0.93
CA LEU A 18 -4.15 16.18 -0.27
C LEU A 18 -3.20 16.85 -1.26
N PHE A 19 -2.30 17.69 -0.77
CA PHE A 19 -1.28 18.32 -1.61
C PHE A 19 -0.36 17.29 -2.27
N SER A 20 0.10 16.28 -1.52
CA SER A 20 0.96 15.22 -2.07
C SER A 20 0.26 14.41 -3.16
N LEU A 21 -1.02 14.04 -2.95
CA LEU A 21 -1.82 13.32 -3.95
C LEU A 21 -2.03 14.18 -5.21
N LEU A 22 -2.38 15.46 -5.05
CA LEU A 22 -2.57 16.38 -6.17
C LEU A 22 -1.27 16.66 -6.93
N ALA A 23 -0.16 16.88 -6.21
CA ALA A 23 1.14 17.13 -6.82
C ALA A 23 1.62 15.89 -7.62
N THR A 24 1.52 14.71 -7.02
CA THR A 24 1.85 13.46 -7.72
C THR A 24 0.95 13.23 -8.93
N GLY A 25 -0.36 13.47 -8.79
CA GLY A 25 -1.31 13.39 -9.89
C GLY A 25 -0.98 14.35 -11.03
N PHE A 26 -0.64 15.61 -10.70
CA PHE A 26 -0.23 16.60 -11.69
C PHE A 26 1.06 16.18 -12.41
N ILE A 27 2.08 15.70 -11.68
CA ILE A 27 3.33 15.24 -12.28
C ILE A 27 3.06 14.06 -13.21
N MET A 28 2.33 13.04 -12.77
CA MET A 28 2.02 11.85 -13.58
C MET A 28 1.16 12.16 -14.81
N LEU A 29 0.31 13.16 -14.75
CA LEU A 29 -0.40 13.63 -15.95
C LEU A 29 0.52 14.43 -16.87
N TYR A 30 1.39 15.27 -16.31
CA TYR A 30 2.29 16.12 -17.07
C TYR A 30 3.35 15.32 -17.85
N VAL A 31 3.91 14.24 -17.27
CA VAL A 31 4.93 13.42 -17.94
C VAL A 31 4.43 12.79 -19.24
N ASN A 32 3.11 12.61 -19.40
CA ASN A 32 2.53 12.08 -20.62
C ASN A 32 2.56 13.06 -21.80
N PHE A 33 2.94 14.33 -21.59
CA PHE A 33 3.21 15.31 -22.66
C PHE A 33 4.70 15.38 -23.05
N LEU A 34 5.57 14.61 -22.37
CA LEU A 34 7.00 14.56 -22.61
C LEU A 34 7.34 13.39 -23.56
N ASP A 35 8.59 13.39 -24.06
CA ASP A 35 9.12 12.25 -24.79
C ASP A 35 9.24 11.01 -23.88
N SER A 36 9.31 9.83 -24.49
CA SER A 36 9.27 8.56 -23.77
C SER A 36 10.41 8.40 -22.75
N GLU A 37 11.62 8.84 -23.08
CA GLU A 37 12.79 8.70 -22.20
C GLU A 37 12.64 9.58 -20.96
N THR A 38 12.26 10.84 -21.14
CA THR A 38 12.02 11.78 -20.02
C THR A 38 10.84 11.35 -19.17
N ARG A 39 9.77 10.84 -19.77
CA ARG A 39 8.60 10.29 -19.07
C ARG A 39 9.00 9.14 -18.16
N THR A 40 9.68 8.12 -18.70
CA THR A 40 10.16 6.96 -17.93
C THR A 40 11.06 7.40 -16.79
N LEU A 41 12.03 8.27 -17.07
CA LEU A 41 12.96 8.77 -16.06
C LEU A 41 12.24 9.45 -14.89
N ILE A 42 11.30 10.36 -15.16
CA ILE A 42 10.58 11.09 -14.10
C ILE A 42 9.65 10.15 -13.35
N SER A 43 8.96 9.26 -14.05
CA SER A 43 8.07 8.29 -13.43
C SER A 43 8.81 7.39 -12.45
N ASP A 44 9.89 6.75 -12.88
CA ASP A 44 10.70 5.87 -12.05
C ASP A 44 11.32 6.59 -10.86
N LEU A 45 11.81 7.82 -11.07
CA LEU A 45 12.38 8.61 -9.97
C LEU A 45 11.37 8.94 -8.87
N LEU A 46 10.06 8.96 -9.13
CA LEU A 46 9.03 9.11 -8.09
C LEU A 46 8.95 7.88 -7.16
N TYR A 47 9.32 6.70 -7.67
CA TYR A 47 9.36 5.47 -6.87
C TYR A 47 10.58 5.37 -5.94
N VAL A 48 11.45 6.36 -5.90
CA VAL A 48 12.49 6.47 -4.87
C VAL A 48 11.97 7.17 -3.60
N PRO A 49 11.51 8.44 -3.64
CA PRO A 49 11.09 9.14 -2.43
C PRO A 49 9.75 8.66 -1.86
N ILE A 50 8.79 8.26 -2.69
CA ILE A 50 7.44 7.93 -2.24
C ILE A 50 7.40 6.59 -1.49
N PRO A 51 7.77 5.44 -2.08
CA PRO A 51 7.90 4.19 -1.31
C PRO A 51 9.02 4.26 -0.28
N GLY A 52 10.09 5.04 -0.53
CA GLY A 52 11.16 5.30 0.46
C GLY A 52 10.64 5.95 1.73
N ALA A 53 9.69 6.88 1.63
CA ALA A 53 9.03 7.45 2.81
C ALA A 53 8.21 6.40 3.58
N MET A 54 7.47 5.53 2.89
CA MET A 54 6.77 4.41 3.51
C MET A 54 7.75 3.48 4.24
N LEU A 55 8.88 3.14 3.62
CA LEU A 55 9.94 2.31 4.20
C LEU A 55 10.49 2.92 5.49
N VAL A 56 10.94 4.17 5.44
CA VAL A 56 11.54 4.84 6.61
C VAL A 56 10.54 4.93 7.76
N LEU A 57 9.30 5.33 7.50
CA LEU A 57 8.27 5.43 8.53
C LEU A 57 7.90 4.06 9.11
N SER A 58 7.84 3.01 8.29
CA SER A 58 7.55 1.65 8.75
C SER A 58 8.67 1.08 9.62
N LEU A 59 9.94 1.35 9.30
CA LEU A 59 11.08 0.98 10.13
C LEU A 59 11.07 1.72 11.47
N VAL A 60 10.78 3.02 11.46
CA VAL A 60 10.67 3.82 12.70
C VAL A 60 9.61 3.23 13.63
N ILE A 61 8.44 2.87 13.12
CA ILE A 61 7.37 2.31 13.93
C ILE A 61 7.69 0.88 14.41
N ALA A 62 8.28 0.05 13.55
CA ALA A 62 8.68 -1.31 13.89
C ALA A 62 9.74 -1.32 15.02
N ILE A 63 10.76 -0.45 14.93
CA ILE A 63 11.78 -0.29 15.97
C ILE A 63 11.14 0.19 17.28
N ARG A 64 10.20 1.14 17.21
CA ARG A 64 9.55 1.71 18.38
C ARG A 64 8.70 0.70 19.16
N PHE A 65 7.94 -0.14 18.46
CA PHE A 65 7.09 -1.15 19.11
C PHE A 65 7.83 -2.46 19.41
N GLY A 66 8.93 -2.72 18.71
CA GLY A 66 9.72 -3.94 18.86
C GLY A 66 8.93 -5.20 18.51
N ILE A 67 9.46 -6.36 18.96
CA ILE A 67 8.87 -7.69 18.67
C ILE A 67 7.79 -8.12 19.67
N THR A 68 7.49 -7.30 20.67
CA THR A 68 6.61 -7.67 21.77
C THR A 68 5.13 -7.48 21.40
N GLY A 69 4.33 -8.47 21.79
CA GLY A 69 2.88 -8.42 21.57
C GLY A 69 2.45 -8.53 20.10
N LYS A 70 1.12 -8.56 19.88
CA LYS A 70 0.53 -8.68 18.53
C LYS A 70 0.75 -7.42 17.69
N HIS A 71 0.73 -6.27 18.36
CA HIS A 71 0.86 -4.97 17.69
C HIS A 71 2.28 -4.75 17.14
N GLY A 72 3.33 -5.04 17.94
CA GLY A 72 4.71 -4.98 17.47
C GLY A 72 4.98 -5.92 16.31
N LYS A 73 4.50 -7.18 16.42
CA LYS A 73 4.62 -8.17 15.32
C LYS A 73 3.95 -7.69 14.04
N ALA A 74 2.77 -7.05 14.13
CA ALA A 74 2.11 -6.48 12.96
C ALA A 74 2.98 -5.42 12.28
N TRP A 75 3.56 -4.49 13.03
CA TRP A 75 4.40 -3.44 12.44
C TRP A 75 5.73 -3.95 11.87
N ILE A 76 6.28 -5.03 12.41
CA ILE A 76 7.43 -5.70 11.80
C ILE A 76 7.04 -6.31 10.44
N LEU A 77 5.87 -6.95 10.35
CA LEU A 77 5.37 -7.47 9.07
C LEU A 77 5.15 -6.35 8.05
N PHE A 78 4.63 -5.20 8.48
CA PHE A 78 4.48 -4.04 7.61
C PHE A 78 5.84 -3.45 7.18
N ALA A 79 6.85 -3.47 8.04
CA ALA A 79 8.20 -3.06 7.67
C ALA A 79 8.83 -4.03 6.66
N LEU A 80 8.62 -5.35 6.82
CA LEU A 80 9.08 -6.36 5.86
C LEU A 80 8.40 -6.19 4.49
N LEU A 81 7.09 -5.92 4.48
CA LEU A 81 6.37 -5.52 3.26
C LEU A 81 7.04 -4.31 2.61
N SER A 82 7.30 -3.25 3.39
CA SER A 82 7.88 -2.01 2.87
C SER A 82 9.29 -2.20 2.31
N VAL A 83 10.11 -3.03 2.96
CA VAL A 83 11.44 -3.41 2.44
C VAL A 83 11.29 -4.17 1.13
N SER A 84 10.38 -5.14 1.07
CA SER A 84 10.17 -5.97 -0.10
C SER A 84 9.74 -5.15 -1.32
N TRP A 85 8.69 -4.36 -1.17
CA TRP A 85 8.16 -3.55 -2.27
C TRP A 85 9.12 -2.42 -2.67
N PHE A 86 9.75 -1.74 -1.72
CA PHE A 86 10.79 -0.75 -2.07
C PHE A 86 11.93 -1.38 -2.86
N THR A 87 12.38 -2.60 -2.49
CA THR A 87 13.42 -3.31 -3.23
C THR A 87 12.95 -3.66 -4.64
N ALA A 88 11.71 -4.10 -4.81
CA ALA A 88 11.12 -4.37 -6.12
C ALA A 88 11.15 -3.13 -7.02
N GLU A 89 10.69 -1.98 -6.51
CA GLU A 89 10.70 -0.71 -7.26
C GLU A 89 12.12 -0.28 -7.68
N GLN A 90 13.11 -0.48 -6.80
CA GLN A 90 14.49 -0.13 -7.16
C GLN A 90 15.08 -1.07 -8.22
N ILE A 91 14.72 -2.38 -8.19
CA ILE A 91 15.14 -3.33 -9.22
C ILE A 91 14.48 -2.95 -10.55
N TRP A 92 13.17 -2.69 -10.57
CA TRP A 92 12.43 -2.24 -11.75
C TRP A 92 13.10 -1.02 -12.39
N MET A 93 13.32 0.03 -11.60
CA MET A 93 13.96 1.25 -12.05
C MET A 93 15.38 1.00 -12.63
N ILE A 94 16.18 0.13 -12.00
CA ILE A 94 17.52 -0.19 -12.46
C ILE A 94 17.48 -0.95 -13.79
N GLU A 95 16.58 -1.93 -13.93
CA GLU A 95 16.41 -2.69 -15.17
C GLU A 95 16.00 -1.77 -16.33
N GLU A 96 15.05 -0.86 -16.09
CA GLU A 96 14.55 0.05 -17.12
C GLU A 96 15.51 1.19 -17.44
N LEU A 97 16.05 1.90 -16.42
CA LEU A 97 16.87 3.09 -16.64
C LEU A 97 18.35 2.78 -16.94
N VAL A 98 18.91 1.73 -16.32
CA VAL A 98 20.34 1.41 -16.44
C VAL A 98 20.56 0.33 -17.49
N TYR A 99 19.84 -0.78 -17.38
CA TYR A 99 20.02 -1.91 -18.31
C TYR A 99 19.23 -1.76 -19.60
N LYS A 100 18.23 -0.86 -19.65
CA LYS A 100 17.37 -0.61 -20.80
C LYS A 100 16.66 -1.89 -21.29
N ILE A 101 16.22 -2.71 -20.35
CA ILE A 101 15.45 -3.93 -20.61
C ILE A 101 14.05 -3.78 -20.03
N ASP A 102 13.11 -4.53 -20.58
CA ASP A 102 11.78 -4.67 -20.02
C ASP A 102 11.88 -5.38 -18.66
N PRO A 103 11.39 -4.77 -17.56
CA PRO A 103 11.48 -5.36 -16.24
C PRO A 103 10.41 -6.43 -15.93
N TRP A 104 9.70 -6.93 -16.95
CA TRP A 104 8.71 -7.99 -16.82
C TRP A 104 8.99 -9.16 -17.77
N PRO A 105 9.06 -10.42 -17.27
CA PRO A 105 9.19 -10.83 -15.86
C PRO A 105 10.63 -10.65 -15.35
N SER A 106 10.80 -10.27 -14.08
CA SER A 106 12.13 -10.05 -13.54
C SER A 106 12.29 -10.42 -12.05
N LEU A 107 13.47 -10.11 -11.49
CA LEU A 107 13.73 -10.26 -10.06
C LEU A 107 12.81 -9.35 -9.22
N ALA A 108 12.32 -8.25 -9.77
CA ALA A 108 11.38 -7.36 -9.08
C ALA A 108 10.11 -8.11 -8.66
N ASP A 109 9.60 -9.02 -9.50
CA ASP A 109 8.41 -9.80 -9.23
C ASP A 109 8.54 -10.68 -7.99
N PHE A 110 9.72 -11.26 -7.76
CA PHE A 110 9.98 -12.02 -6.53
C PHE A 110 9.75 -11.15 -5.29
N PHE A 111 10.22 -9.92 -5.31
CA PHE A 111 10.06 -8.99 -4.17
C PHE A 111 8.62 -8.45 -4.07
N TYR A 112 7.95 -8.15 -5.19
CA TYR A 112 6.53 -7.79 -5.17
C TYR A 112 5.69 -8.92 -4.56
N LEU A 113 5.81 -10.14 -5.06
CA LEU A 113 5.05 -11.28 -4.56
C LEU A 113 5.36 -11.61 -3.09
N THR A 114 6.62 -11.47 -2.66
CA THR A 114 7.02 -11.68 -1.25
C THR A 114 6.38 -10.65 -0.31
N GLY A 115 6.08 -9.46 -0.78
CA GLY A 115 5.38 -8.44 0.01
C GLY A 115 3.95 -8.83 0.42
N TYR A 116 3.22 -9.54 -0.44
CA TYR A 116 1.82 -9.90 -0.18
C TYR A 116 1.59 -10.76 1.08
N PRO A 117 2.35 -11.84 1.33
CA PRO A 117 2.25 -12.58 2.59
C PRO A 117 2.45 -11.71 3.83
N PHE A 118 3.37 -10.74 3.76
CA PHE A 118 3.59 -9.81 4.86
C PHE A 118 2.40 -8.86 5.05
N LEU A 119 1.83 -8.34 3.96
CA LEU A 119 0.65 -7.48 3.98
C LEU A 119 -0.58 -8.22 4.51
N PHE A 120 -0.78 -9.45 4.08
CA PHE A 120 -1.86 -10.30 4.55
C PHE A 120 -1.72 -10.59 6.05
N ALA A 121 -0.54 -11.04 6.48
CA ALA A 121 -0.27 -11.32 7.89
C ALA A 121 -0.40 -10.07 8.76
N PHE A 122 0.11 -8.91 8.32
CA PHE A 122 -0.10 -7.61 8.97
C PHE A 122 -1.59 -7.34 9.18
N SER A 123 -2.40 -7.45 8.13
CA SER A 123 -3.84 -7.19 8.17
C SER A 123 -4.54 -8.12 9.16
N ILE A 124 -4.21 -9.41 9.17
CA ILE A 124 -4.76 -10.39 10.11
C ILE A 124 -4.37 -10.07 11.55
N PHE A 125 -3.07 -9.83 11.85
CA PHE A 125 -2.62 -9.48 13.20
C PHE A 125 -3.32 -8.25 13.75
N TYR A 126 -3.64 -7.32 12.87
CA TYR A 126 -4.30 -6.08 13.23
C TYR A 126 -5.80 -6.25 13.46
N LEU A 127 -6.48 -7.10 12.70
CA LEU A 127 -7.89 -7.42 12.87
C LEU A 127 -8.15 -8.37 14.06
N LEU A 128 -7.15 -9.14 14.51
CA LEU A 128 -7.28 -10.11 15.60
C LEU A 128 -7.91 -9.54 16.89
N PRO A 129 -7.55 -8.34 17.40
CA PRO A 129 -8.20 -7.76 18.57
C PRO A 129 -9.69 -7.50 18.37
N LEU A 130 -10.13 -7.27 17.13
CA LEU A 130 -11.49 -6.95 16.74
C LEU A 130 -12.33 -8.16 16.31
N ARG A 131 -11.76 -9.37 16.43
CA ARG A 131 -12.41 -10.60 15.93
C ARG A 131 -13.85 -10.81 16.41
N LYS A 132 -14.19 -10.30 17.62
CA LYS A 132 -15.55 -10.38 18.16
C LYS A 132 -16.55 -9.47 17.43
N ALA A 133 -16.08 -8.40 16.80
CA ALA A 133 -16.89 -7.48 16.00
C ALA A 133 -17.04 -7.94 14.54
N ILE A 134 -16.23 -8.90 14.11
CA ILE A 134 -16.27 -9.44 12.74
C ILE A 134 -17.43 -10.43 12.65
N SER A 135 -18.52 -10.02 12.01
CA SER A 135 -19.66 -10.90 11.77
C SER A 135 -19.41 -11.84 10.58
N LYS A 136 -20.01 -13.02 10.59
CA LYS A 136 -19.96 -13.96 9.45
C LYS A 136 -20.46 -13.30 8.16
N LYS A 137 -21.52 -12.48 8.24
CA LYS A 137 -22.06 -11.72 7.09
C LYS A 137 -21.00 -10.80 6.48
N LEU A 138 -20.22 -10.09 7.30
CA LEU A 138 -19.15 -9.19 6.83
C LEU A 138 -18.04 -9.97 6.10
N VAL A 139 -17.61 -11.10 6.68
CA VAL A 139 -16.61 -11.98 6.03
C VAL A 139 -17.14 -12.49 4.69
N THR A 140 -18.38 -12.98 4.65
CA THR A 140 -19.00 -13.49 3.41
C THR A 140 -19.04 -12.39 2.33
N ILE A 141 -19.48 -11.17 2.68
CA ILE A 141 -19.55 -10.06 1.72
C ILE A 141 -18.14 -9.69 1.22
N ALA A 142 -17.17 -9.53 2.11
CA ALA A 142 -15.79 -9.21 1.73
C ALA A 142 -15.19 -10.29 0.82
N SER A 143 -15.38 -11.57 1.16
CA SER A 143 -14.92 -12.69 0.32
C SER A 143 -15.62 -12.73 -1.04
N LEU A 144 -16.92 -12.48 -1.11
CA LEU A 144 -17.63 -12.42 -2.38
C LEU A 144 -17.11 -11.29 -3.27
N ILE A 145 -16.87 -10.12 -2.72
CA ILE A 145 -16.28 -8.99 -3.47
C ILE A 145 -14.89 -9.37 -4.00
N SER A 146 -14.03 -9.95 -3.15
CA SER A 146 -12.67 -10.36 -3.54
C SER A 146 -12.71 -11.41 -4.65
N VAL A 147 -13.58 -12.42 -4.56
CA VAL A 147 -13.74 -13.46 -5.59
C VAL A 147 -14.32 -12.89 -6.89
N THR A 148 -15.24 -11.91 -6.79
CA THR A 148 -15.82 -11.25 -7.97
C THR A 148 -14.77 -10.49 -8.78
N ILE A 149 -13.72 -9.98 -8.14
CA ILE A 149 -12.58 -9.33 -8.81
C ILE A 149 -11.61 -10.39 -9.32
N LEU A 150 -11.31 -11.42 -8.53
CA LEU A 150 -10.38 -12.49 -8.90
C LEU A 150 -10.80 -13.25 -10.17
N ILE A 151 -12.07 -13.64 -10.29
CA ILE A 151 -12.50 -14.52 -11.40
C ILE A 151 -12.27 -13.88 -12.78
N PRO A 152 -12.69 -12.64 -13.03
CA PRO A 152 -12.45 -11.99 -14.32
C PRO A 152 -10.96 -11.79 -14.62
N THR A 153 -10.19 -11.29 -13.64
CA THR A 153 -8.75 -11.04 -13.82
C THR A 153 -7.97 -12.32 -14.10
N PHE A 154 -8.25 -13.39 -13.35
CA PHE A 154 -7.65 -14.70 -13.58
C PHE A 154 -8.02 -15.27 -14.97
N SER A 155 -9.29 -15.10 -15.39
CA SER A 155 -9.74 -15.55 -16.71
C SER A 155 -9.06 -14.79 -17.84
N LEU A 156 -8.80 -13.50 -17.68
CA LEU A 156 -8.07 -12.68 -18.67
C LEU A 156 -6.62 -13.17 -18.80
N VAL A 157 -5.92 -13.38 -17.71
CA VAL A 157 -4.54 -13.93 -17.72
C VAL A 157 -4.50 -15.25 -18.49
N TYR A 158 -5.42 -16.15 -18.17
CA TYR A 158 -5.44 -17.48 -18.80
C TYR A 158 -5.75 -17.43 -20.30
N GLN A 159 -6.60 -16.53 -20.76
CA GLN A 159 -6.97 -16.42 -22.17
C GLN A 159 -5.89 -15.71 -22.99
N SER A 160 -5.22 -14.69 -22.45
CA SER A 160 -4.23 -13.89 -23.18
C SER A 160 -2.89 -14.60 -23.34
N ASN A 161 -2.52 -15.47 -22.40
CA ASN A 161 -1.21 -16.13 -22.36
C ASN A 161 -1.18 -17.48 -23.12
N SER A 162 -1.97 -17.64 -24.18
CA SER A 162 -2.00 -18.88 -24.97
C SER A 162 -0.65 -19.22 -25.66
N SER A 163 0.26 -18.25 -25.78
CA SER A 163 1.63 -18.42 -26.33
C SER A 163 2.74 -18.20 -25.29
N ALA A 164 2.39 -17.82 -24.07
CA ALA A 164 3.37 -17.63 -22.98
C ALA A 164 3.88 -18.98 -22.45
N ASN A 165 5.06 -18.96 -21.84
CA ASN A 165 5.56 -20.13 -21.13
C ASN A 165 4.83 -20.35 -19.79
N ASP A 166 4.87 -21.58 -19.26
CA ASP A 166 4.16 -21.94 -18.02
C ASP A 166 4.56 -21.06 -16.83
N PHE A 167 5.81 -20.59 -16.78
CA PHE A 167 6.31 -19.73 -15.72
C PHE A 167 5.65 -18.36 -15.75
N GLU A 168 5.55 -17.74 -16.91
CA GLU A 168 4.89 -16.42 -17.08
C GLU A 168 3.41 -16.49 -16.72
N ILE A 169 2.72 -17.57 -17.11
CA ILE A 169 1.31 -17.79 -16.76
C ILE A 169 1.14 -17.91 -15.23
N VAL A 170 1.99 -18.68 -14.56
CA VAL A 170 1.95 -18.85 -13.11
C VAL A 170 2.25 -17.52 -12.42
N LEU A 171 3.26 -16.80 -12.89
CA LEU A 171 3.66 -15.50 -12.34
C LEU A 171 2.51 -14.47 -12.47
N ALA A 172 1.98 -14.27 -13.67
CA ALA A 172 0.88 -13.35 -13.93
C ALA A 172 -0.39 -13.71 -13.16
N SER A 173 -0.69 -15.02 -13.01
CA SER A 173 -1.84 -15.51 -12.25
C SER A 173 -1.69 -15.32 -10.74
N SER A 174 -0.47 -15.20 -10.24
CA SER A 174 -0.20 -15.04 -8.80
C SER A 174 -0.70 -13.70 -8.27
N TYR A 175 -0.59 -12.62 -9.07
CA TYR A 175 -1.02 -11.29 -8.65
C TYR A 175 -2.52 -11.20 -8.34
N PRO A 176 -3.46 -11.57 -9.22
CA PRO A 176 -4.89 -11.52 -8.91
C PRO A 176 -5.27 -12.39 -7.68
N VAL A 177 -4.60 -13.53 -7.50
CA VAL A 177 -4.86 -14.41 -6.34
C VAL A 177 -4.43 -13.72 -5.04
N LEU A 178 -3.24 -13.14 -5.02
CA LEU A 178 -2.72 -12.43 -3.85
C LEU A 178 -3.50 -11.15 -3.56
N ASP A 179 -3.92 -10.42 -4.59
CA ASP A 179 -4.81 -9.26 -4.48
C ASP A 179 -6.13 -9.61 -3.81
N ALA A 180 -6.77 -10.69 -4.24
CA ALA A 180 -8.01 -11.15 -3.63
C ALA A 180 -7.82 -11.53 -2.16
N LEU A 181 -6.67 -12.13 -1.81
CA LEU A 181 -6.33 -12.49 -0.43
C LEU A 181 -6.17 -11.25 0.48
N VAL A 182 -5.48 -10.20 0.02
CA VAL A 182 -5.26 -8.99 0.84
C VAL A 182 -6.46 -8.05 0.83
N LEU A 183 -7.27 -8.06 -0.23
CA LEU A 183 -8.47 -7.26 -0.35
C LEU A 183 -9.53 -7.64 0.68
N CYS A 184 -9.71 -8.92 0.95
CA CYS A 184 -10.71 -9.40 1.91
C CYS A 184 -10.53 -8.80 3.32
N PRO A 185 -9.38 -8.90 4.00
CA PRO A 185 -9.16 -8.25 5.29
C PRO A 185 -9.18 -6.72 5.19
N ALA A 186 -8.79 -6.11 4.07
CA ALA A 186 -8.89 -4.66 3.88
C ALA A 186 -10.36 -4.19 3.89
N LEU A 187 -11.25 -4.86 3.19
CA LEU A 187 -12.69 -4.56 3.18
C LEU A 187 -13.32 -4.74 4.57
N ILE A 188 -12.92 -5.78 5.30
CA ILE A 188 -13.34 -5.98 6.70
C ILE A 188 -12.85 -4.81 7.55
N GLY A 189 -11.59 -4.41 7.40
CA GLY A 189 -11.00 -3.28 8.11
C GLY A 189 -11.75 -1.97 7.85
N ILE A 190 -11.98 -1.61 6.59
CA ILE A 190 -12.76 -0.41 6.24
C ILE A 190 -14.13 -0.43 6.94
N SER A 191 -14.83 -1.55 6.87
CA SER A 191 -16.18 -1.67 7.42
C SER A 191 -16.23 -1.51 8.95
N LEU A 192 -15.20 -2.00 9.65
CA LEU A 192 -15.12 -1.92 11.11
C LEU A 192 -14.67 -0.56 11.61
N PHE A 193 -13.79 0.09 10.85
CA PHE A 193 -13.11 1.30 11.30
C PHE A 193 -13.75 2.59 10.78
N PHE A 194 -14.84 2.56 10.07
CA PHE A 194 -15.45 3.74 9.44
C PHE A 194 -15.94 4.84 10.41
N LYS A 195 -15.95 4.60 11.73
CA LYS A 195 -16.44 5.55 12.75
C LYS A 195 -15.48 5.71 13.94
N GLY A 196 -14.60 6.71 13.98
CA GLY A 196 -13.75 7.07 15.15
C GLY A 196 -12.35 7.60 14.79
N GLU A 197 -11.53 8.01 15.75
CA GLU A 197 -10.21 8.63 15.49
C GLU A 197 -9.10 7.66 15.09
N VAL A 198 -9.09 6.44 15.60
CA VAL A 198 -8.23 5.33 15.16
C VAL A 198 -8.56 4.90 13.72
N ASN A 199 -9.71 5.30 13.23
CA ASN A 199 -10.28 4.91 11.95
C ASN A 199 -9.61 5.59 10.76
N PHE A 200 -9.17 6.84 10.88
CA PHE A 200 -8.58 7.56 9.75
C PHE A 200 -7.31 6.86 9.26
N LEU A 201 -6.46 6.44 10.19
CA LEU A 201 -5.28 5.63 9.90
C LEU A 201 -5.63 4.35 9.12
N TRP A 202 -6.62 3.60 9.62
CA TRP A 202 -7.02 2.33 9.02
C TRP A 202 -7.70 2.52 7.68
N THR A 203 -8.50 3.55 7.55
CA THR A 203 -9.08 3.95 6.28
C THR A 203 -8.00 4.24 5.24
N LEU A 204 -6.89 4.88 5.63
CA LEU A 204 -5.76 5.12 4.73
C LEU A 204 -5.07 3.82 4.32
N ILE A 205 -4.74 2.94 5.27
CA ILE A 205 -4.08 1.65 4.97
C ILE A 205 -4.98 0.75 4.12
N CYS A 206 -6.24 0.61 4.51
CA CYS A 206 -7.17 -0.20 3.73
C CYS A 206 -7.45 0.43 2.36
N GLY A 207 -7.54 1.76 2.26
CA GLY A 207 -7.66 2.48 1.00
C GLY A 207 -6.44 2.27 0.10
N ALA A 208 -5.23 2.26 0.68
CA ALA A 208 -4.01 1.93 -0.04
C ALA A 208 -4.05 0.53 -0.66
N ILE A 209 -4.51 -0.47 0.11
CA ILE A 209 -4.66 -1.86 -0.39
C ILE A 209 -5.66 -1.91 -1.55
N VAL A 210 -6.80 -1.22 -1.43
CA VAL A 210 -7.79 -1.16 -2.50
C VAL A 210 -7.22 -0.51 -3.76
N LEU A 211 -6.49 0.61 -3.61
CA LEU A 211 -5.82 1.27 -4.74
C LEU A 211 -4.78 0.37 -5.40
N ASN A 212 -4.00 -0.36 -4.60
CA ASN A 212 -3.01 -1.30 -5.13
C ASN A 212 -3.68 -2.38 -5.98
N VAL A 213 -4.72 -3.04 -5.47
CA VAL A 213 -5.47 -4.07 -6.21
C VAL A 213 -6.07 -3.52 -7.52
N VAL A 214 -6.57 -2.28 -7.51
CA VAL A 214 -7.08 -1.63 -8.73
C VAL A 214 -5.93 -1.33 -9.70
N ALA A 215 -4.78 -0.90 -9.20
CA ALA A 215 -3.58 -0.63 -9.99
C ALA A 215 -3.04 -1.91 -10.64
N ASP A 216 -2.90 -3.00 -9.87
CA ASP A 216 -2.45 -4.31 -10.38
C ASP A 216 -3.40 -4.85 -11.46
N THR A 217 -4.71 -4.76 -11.23
CA THR A 217 -5.72 -5.14 -12.24
C THR A 217 -5.59 -4.29 -13.50
N GLY A 218 -5.43 -2.98 -13.35
CA GLY A 218 -5.26 -2.04 -14.47
C GLY A 218 -3.96 -2.29 -15.24
N PHE A 219 -2.85 -2.47 -14.52
CA PHE A 219 -1.55 -2.82 -15.10
C PHE A 219 -1.63 -4.11 -15.91
N LEU A 220 -2.21 -5.17 -15.32
CA LEU A 220 -2.39 -6.44 -15.99
C LEU A 220 -3.18 -6.31 -17.30
N MET A 221 -4.31 -5.60 -17.28
CA MET A 221 -5.12 -5.38 -18.48
C MET A 221 -4.34 -4.65 -19.58
N LEU A 222 -3.61 -3.60 -19.21
CA LEU A 222 -2.81 -2.80 -20.15
C LEU A 222 -1.62 -3.60 -20.72
N THR A 223 -1.00 -4.45 -19.90
CA THR A 223 0.08 -5.34 -20.35
C THR A 223 -0.44 -6.40 -21.33
N ILE A 224 -1.61 -6.97 -21.07
CA ILE A 224 -2.28 -7.92 -21.99
C ILE A 224 -2.58 -7.27 -23.35
N ASP A 225 -2.97 -6.01 -23.36
CA ASP A 225 -3.32 -5.27 -24.58
C ASP A 225 -2.11 -4.60 -25.26
N ASP A 226 -0.88 -4.87 -24.81
CA ASP A 226 0.38 -4.22 -25.26
C ASP A 226 0.30 -2.68 -25.24
N SER A 227 -0.48 -2.14 -24.32
CA SER A 227 -0.73 -0.69 -24.20
C SER A 227 -0.09 -0.05 -22.97
N TYR A 228 0.49 -0.85 -22.08
CA TYR A 228 1.23 -0.36 -20.94
C TYR A 228 2.57 0.28 -21.38
N TYR A 229 2.95 1.33 -20.67
CA TYR A 229 4.26 1.97 -20.74
C TYR A 229 4.54 2.67 -19.40
N THR A 230 5.79 2.74 -18.97
CA THR A 230 6.16 3.43 -17.73
C THR A 230 5.81 4.92 -17.77
N GLY A 231 5.12 5.39 -16.73
CA GLY A 231 4.49 6.71 -16.70
C GLY A 231 3.05 6.73 -17.19
N HIS A 232 2.46 5.55 -17.47
CA HIS A 232 1.02 5.45 -17.77
C HIS A 232 0.18 5.94 -16.58
N PRO A 233 -1.00 6.54 -16.80
CA PRO A 233 -1.86 6.99 -15.71
C PRO A 233 -2.20 5.94 -14.63
N VAL A 234 -2.12 4.64 -14.95
CA VAL A 234 -2.31 3.57 -13.96
C VAL A 234 -1.25 3.59 -12.86
N ASP A 235 -0.02 4.00 -13.17
CA ASP A 235 1.09 4.07 -12.21
C ASP A 235 0.80 5.08 -11.08
N LEU A 236 -0.05 6.08 -11.36
CA LEU A 236 -0.52 7.02 -10.35
C LEU A 236 -1.23 6.30 -9.19
N LEU A 237 -1.94 5.22 -9.45
CA LEU A 237 -2.66 4.47 -8.42
C LEU A 237 -1.69 3.76 -7.47
N PHE A 238 -0.57 3.21 -7.99
CA PHE A 238 0.51 2.66 -7.17
C PHE A 238 1.15 3.74 -6.30
N LEU A 239 1.52 4.88 -6.88
CA LEU A 239 2.10 6.00 -6.14
C LEU A 239 1.14 6.52 -5.07
N TRP A 240 -0.16 6.62 -5.36
CA TRP A 240 -1.16 7.00 -4.36
C TRP A 240 -1.33 5.94 -3.27
N ALA A 241 -1.24 4.64 -3.60
CA ALA A 241 -1.25 3.58 -2.60
C ALA A 241 -0.06 3.73 -1.63
N TYR A 242 1.15 3.94 -2.13
CA TYR A 242 2.34 4.20 -1.30
C TYR A 242 2.18 5.46 -0.44
N LEU A 243 1.65 6.55 -0.98
CA LEU A 243 1.36 7.76 -0.21
C LEU A 243 0.37 7.49 0.92
N LEU A 244 -0.73 6.79 0.65
CA LEU A 244 -1.71 6.43 1.68
C LEU A 244 -1.11 5.54 2.76
N PHE A 245 -0.30 4.54 2.40
CA PHE A 245 0.45 3.73 3.36
C PHE A 245 1.36 4.59 4.24
N ALA A 246 2.19 5.44 3.63
CA ALA A 246 3.12 6.31 4.35
C ALA A 246 2.39 7.25 5.32
N PHE A 247 1.31 7.89 4.87
CA PHE A 247 0.49 8.76 5.71
C PHE A 247 -0.24 8.00 6.83
N GLY A 248 -0.71 6.79 6.55
CA GLY A 248 -1.27 5.90 7.54
C GLY A 248 -0.27 5.62 8.67
N VAL A 249 0.95 5.22 8.33
CA VAL A 249 2.02 4.98 9.31
C VAL A 249 2.41 6.25 10.06
N TYR A 250 2.56 7.38 9.35
CA TYR A 250 2.88 8.67 9.97
C TYR A 250 1.86 9.09 11.03
N HIS A 251 0.57 8.97 10.72
CA HIS A 251 -0.50 9.24 11.67
C HIS A 251 -0.42 8.35 12.91
N HIS A 252 -0.11 7.07 12.72
CA HIS A 252 0.04 6.15 13.85
C HIS A 252 1.19 6.55 14.78
N ILE A 253 2.35 6.90 14.20
CA ILE A 253 3.50 7.39 14.96
C ILE A 253 3.12 8.63 15.78
N LYS A 254 2.33 9.53 15.23
CA LYS A 254 1.92 10.79 15.87
C LYS A 254 0.96 10.58 17.04
N ILE A 255 -0.07 9.72 16.86
CA ILE A 255 -1.04 9.39 17.91
C ILE A 255 -0.33 8.81 19.13
N PHE A 256 0.57 7.86 18.95
CA PHE A 256 1.29 7.24 20.05
C PHE A 256 2.35 8.15 20.69
N LYS A 257 2.83 9.19 19.99
CA LYS A 257 3.73 10.19 20.56
C LYS A 257 3.03 11.08 21.58
N SER A 258 1.75 11.34 21.42
CA SER A 258 0.97 12.15 22.36
C SER A 258 0.68 11.43 23.68
N HIS A 259 0.54 10.09 23.63
CA HIS A 259 0.26 9.29 24.85
C HIS A 259 1.50 9.01 25.73
N ILE A 260 2.71 9.21 25.23
CA ILE A 260 3.96 9.00 25.99
C ILE A 260 4.44 10.29 26.64
N LYS A 261 3.90 11.45 26.26
CA LYS A 261 4.39 12.75 26.78
C LYS A 261 3.89 13.12 28.17
N ASP A 262 2.97 12.37 28.77
CA ASP A 262 2.42 12.68 30.10
C ASP A 262 2.49 11.52 31.11
N PRO A 263 3.70 11.02 31.49
CA PRO A 263 3.82 10.23 32.74
C PRO A 263 3.84 11.09 33.99
N TYR A 264 3.95 12.42 33.89
CA TYR A 264 4.17 13.32 35.03
C TYR A 264 3.06 14.34 35.29
N GLU A 265 2.08 14.51 34.41
CA GLU A 265 0.99 15.48 34.60
C GLU A 265 -0.01 15.04 35.68
N ASN A 266 -0.04 13.75 36.05
CA ASN A 266 -0.92 13.23 37.11
C ASN A 266 -0.31 13.26 38.52
N ILE A 267 0.91 13.74 38.71
CA ILE A 267 1.52 13.80 40.05
C ILE A 267 1.14 15.09 40.80
N ASP A 268 0.80 16.15 40.06
CA ASP A 268 0.42 17.44 40.69
C ASP A 268 -1.06 17.52 41.12
N GLU A 269 -1.93 16.61 40.67
CA GLU A 269 -3.32 16.50 41.16
C GLU A 269 -3.47 15.62 42.41
N LEU A 270 -2.42 14.98 42.87
CA LEU A 270 -2.39 14.15 44.08
C LEU A 270 -1.65 14.82 45.25
N ARG A 271 -1.35 16.10 45.17
CA ARG A 271 -0.87 16.95 46.25
C ARG A 271 -1.91 18.03 46.54
#